data_db5b855fe7e3c0cd9dc8086bc5e2a842
#
_entry.id   db5b855fe7e3c0cd9dc8086bc5e2a842
#
_cell.length_a   1.000
_cell.length_b   1.000
_cell.length_c   1.000
_cell.angle_alpha   90.00
_cell.angle_beta   90.00
_cell.angle_gamma   90.00
#
_symmetry.space_group_name_H-M   'P 1'
#
loop_
_entity.id
_entity.type
_entity.pdbx_description
1 polymer ?
#
loop_
_entity_poly.entity_id
_entity_poly.type
_entity_poly.pdbx_seq_one_letter_code
_entity_poly.pdbx_strand_id
1 'polypeptide(L)'
;EMLRSLVGSEMCIRDSAGVMITASHNPKDYNGIKVYGEDGAQLSTDASAQLSTYIDKLGHPLHINVPSLTTEQQSLIHSVPSEVREDYFKNVQDLVGTIPQSDLKVVFTSLHGTSVPIVPDILSSLNFNQFELVASQCGPDSDFSSVASANPEDHKAFNQSIELANHIDADLLIGTDPDADRLGIVERDAEGNIYYYNGNQIGALLLNYRIKQTEGLPNRIMFQSIVSGGLAKSLAQYHNVNFKEVLTGFKYIAAEIRHLSPEQNFIFGYEESYGFLARPFVRDKDAIQIVPLMIKYAAELKNEERMLKDELEDITRNIGNFNDKLFSHTFEGTQGKAKIENIMTQFRSETPSEMCG
;
A
#
# COMPACT_ATOMS: atom_id res chain seq x y z
N GLU A 1 3.42 -17.05 -0.03
CA GLU A 1 4.16 -16.37 -1.11
C GLU A 1 4.31 -14.87 -0.84
N MET A 2 3.26 -14.18 -0.39
CA MET A 2 3.30 -12.78 -0.01
C MET A 2 4.24 -12.51 1.17
N LEU A 3 4.35 -13.43 2.12
CA LEU A 3 5.33 -13.33 3.21
C LEU A 3 6.78 -13.29 2.74
N ARG A 4 7.13 -13.86 1.58
CA ARG A 4 8.47 -13.75 1.03
C ARG A 4 8.83 -12.36 0.54
N SER A 5 7.85 -11.59 0.05
CA SER A 5 8.10 -10.20 -0.37
C SER A 5 7.99 -9.21 0.80
N LEU A 6 7.21 -9.56 1.83
CA LEU A 6 7.01 -8.74 3.02
C LEU A 6 8.09 -8.99 4.08
N VAL A 7 8.69 -10.18 4.08
CA VAL A 7 9.73 -10.51 5.03
C VAL A 7 11.00 -9.84 4.61
N GLY A 8 11.11 -8.69 5.19
CA GLY A 8 12.19 -7.79 5.00
C GLY A 8 13.56 -8.41 5.08
N SER A 9 14.46 -7.62 4.70
CA SER A 9 15.88 -7.65 4.61
C SER A 9 16.67 -8.70 5.43
N GLU A 10 16.18 -9.21 6.54
CA GLU A 10 16.97 -10.12 7.37
C GLU A 10 16.98 -11.56 6.86
N MET A 11 15.92 -12.03 6.22
CA MET A 11 15.93 -13.35 5.57
C MET A 11 16.50 -13.30 4.15
N CYS A 12 16.39 -12.15 3.46
CA CYS A 12 16.97 -11.95 2.14
C CYS A 12 18.48 -11.76 2.15
N ILE A 13 19.13 -11.56 3.29
CA ILE A 13 20.61 -11.44 3.41
C ILE A 13 21.34 -12.70 2.89
N ARG A 14 20.65 -13.81 2.74
CA ARG A 14 21.19 -15.08 2.21
C ARG A 14 20.61 -15.50 0.87
N ASP A 15 19.53 -14.85 0.43
CA ASP A 15 18.85 -15.14 -0.82
C ASP A 15 19.29 -14.16 -1.89
N SER A 16 19.51 -14.64 -3.10
CA SER A 16 19.97 -13.80 -4.20
C SER A 16 18.84 -13.01 -4.87
N ALA A 17 17.57 -13.44 -4.75
CA ALA A 17 16.42 -12.77 -5.33
C ALA A 17 15.07 -13.28 -4.76
N GLY A 18 14.05 -12.43 -4.83
CA GLY A 18 12.65 -12.76 -4.59
C GLY A 18 11.81 -12.54 -5.85
N VAL A 19 10.79 -13.35 -6.04
CA VAL A 19 9.84 -13.22 -7.15
C VAL A 19 8.42 -13.31 -6.63
N MET A 20 7.58 -12.35 -7.03
CA MET A 20 6.15 -12.35 -6.75
C MET A 20 5.38 -12.33 -8.08
N ILE A 21 4.41 -13.23 -8.22
CA ILE A 21 3.48 -13.25 -9.35
C ILE A 21 2.21 -12.54 -8.91
N THR A 22 1.94 -11.37 -9.49
CA THR A 22 0.76 -10.57 -9.18
C THR A 22 0.47 -9.57 -10.28
N ALA A 23 -0.82 -9.34 -10.55
CA ALA A 23 -1.30 -8.20 -11.33
C ALA A 23 -1.82 -7.07 -10.41
N SER A 24 -1.62 -7.18 -9.07
CA SER A 24 -2.16 -6.25 -8.08
C SER A 24 -3.68 -6.09 -8.26
N HIS A 25 -4.15 -4.88 -8.41
CA HIS A 25 -5.55 -4.50 -8.59
C HIS A 25 -6.02 -4.44 -10.07
N ASN A 26 -5.18 -4.84 -11.01
CA ASN A 26 -5.54 -4.84 -12.43
C ASN A 26 -6.66 -5.85 -12.73
N PRO A 27 -7.43 -5.66 -13.83
CA PRO A 27 -8.44 -6.63 -14.26
C PRO A 27 -7.88 -8.05 -14.40
N LYS A 28 -8.75 -9.05 -14.24
CA LYS A 28 -8.40 -10.49 -14.23
C LYS A 28 -7.61 -10.98 -15.46
N ASP A 29 -7.74 -10.31 -16.58
CA ASP A 29 -7.03 -10.64 -17.84
C ASP A 29 -5.55 -10.23 -17.82
N TYR A 30 -5.11 -9.50 -16.80
CA TYR A 30 -3.73 -9.08 -16.61
C TYR A 30 -2.99 -10.04 -15.69
N ASN A 31 -1.71 -10.15 -15.93
CA ASN A 31 -0.77 -10.78 -15.02
C ASN A 31 0.50 -9.95 -14.94
N GLY A 32 1.32 -10.18 -13.92
CA GLY A 32 2.54 -9.43 -13.69
C GLY A 32 3.54 -10.18 -12.84
N ILE A 33 4.73 -9.67 -12.82
CA ILE A 33 5.84 -10.19 -12.04
C ILE A 33 6.57 -9.03 -11.36
N LYS A 34 6.80 -9.15 -10.05
CA LYS A 34 7.68 -8.26 -9.30
C LYS A 34 8.94 -9.05 -8.93
N VAL A 35 10.10 -8.48 -9.14
CA VAL A 35 11.39 -9.10 -8.79
C VAL A 35 12.08 -8.23 -7.74
N TYR A 36 12.58 -8.87 -6.69
CA TYR A 36 13.19 -8.24 -5.53
C TYR A 36 14.66 -8.66 -5.44
N GLY A 37 15.53 -7.75 -5.04
CA GLY A 37 16.94 -8.01 -4.79
C GLY A 37 17.19 -8.55 -3.38
N GLU A 38 18.45 -8.80 -3.08
CA GLU A 38 18.95 -9.31 -1.79
C GLU A 38 18.57 -8.43 -0.58
N ASP A 39 18.28 -7.15 -0.82
CA ASP A 39 17.88 -6.18 0.20
C ASP A 39 16.36 -6.13 0.46
N GLY A 40 15.59 -7.02 -0.19
CA GLY A 40 14.12 -7.08 -0.08
C GLY A 40 13.38 -5.96 -0.79
N ALA A 41 14.05 -5.07 -1.54
CA ALA A 41 13.41 -4.06 -2.36
C ALA A 41 13.23 -4.55 -3.81
N GLN A 42 12.24 -3.98 -4.53
CA GLN A 42 12.14 -4.22 -5.96
C GLN A 42 13.43 -3.81 -6.67
N LEU A 43 13.81 -4.55 -7.71
CA LEU A 43 15.02 -4.27 -8.48
C LEU A 43 15.05 -2.81 -8.96
N SER A 44 16.22 -2.20 -8.88
CA SER A 44 16.47 -0.89 -9.46
C SER A 44 16.21 -0.90 -10.97
N THR A 45 16.08 0.28 -11.55
CA THR A 45 15.86 0.42 -13.02
C THR A 45 16.97 -0.27 -13.81
N ASP A 46 18.24 -0.11 -13.39
CA ASP A 46 19.40 -0.70 -14.07
C ASP A 46 19.42 -2.23 -13.92
N ALA A 47 19.17 -2.75 -12.73
CA ALA A 47 19.11 -4.20 -12.50
C ALA A 47 17.93 -4.84 -13.27
N SER A 48 16.77 -4.15 -13.32
CA SER A 48 15.62 -4.60 -14.12
C SER A 48 15.94 -4.60 -15.63
N ALA A 49 16.62 -3.58 -16.12
CA ALA A 49 17.04 -3.52 -17.51
C ALA A 49 18.03 -4.66 -17.86
N GLN A 50 18.97 -4.96 -16.97
CA GLN A 50 19.88 -6.09 -17.16
C GLN A 50 19.11 -7.42 -17.18
N LEU A 51 18.19 -7.65 -16.23
CA LEU A 51 17.35 -8.85 -16.22
C LEU A 51 16.55 -9.00 -17.52
N SER A 52 15.96 -7.92 -18.03
CA SER A 52 15.22 -7.92 -19.29
C SER A 52 16.09 -8.41 -20.46
N THR A 53 17.37 -8.05 -20.51
CA THR A 53 18.27 -8.55 -21.57
C THR A 53 18.47 -10.07 -21.56
N TYR A 54 18.34 -10.71 -20.41
CA TYR A 54 18.36 -12.18 -20.31
C TYR A 54 17.02 -12.78 -20.73
N ILE A 55 15.92 -12.17 -20.31
CA ILE A 55 14.55 -12.61 -20.68
C ILE A 55 14.37 -12.57 -22.19
N ASP A 56 14.81 -11.49 -22.84
CA ASP A 56 14.71 -11.31 -24.31
C ASP A 56 15.47 -12.40 -25.08
N LYS A 57 16.52 -12.98 -24.50
CA LYS A 57 17.28 -14.07 -25.11
C LYS A 57 16.57 -15.43 -25.06
N LEU A 58 15.58 -15.58 -24.20
CA LEU A 58 14.85 -16.86 -24.02
C LEU A 58 13.89 -17.15 -25.16
N GLY A 59 13.59 -16.18 -26.02
CA GLY A 59 12.65 -16.33 -27.12
C GLY A 59 11.19 -16.32 -26.67
N HIS A 60 10.32 -16.94 -27.47
CA HIS A 60 8.88 -16.90 -27.21
C HIS A 60 8.52 -17.75 -25.99
N PRO A 61 7.77 -17.21 -24.99
CA PRO A 61 7.47 -17.91 -23.73
C PRO A 61 6.86 -19.29 -23.90
N LEU A 62 5.99 -19.49 -24.90
CA LEU A 62 5.35 -20.77 -25.18
C LEU A 62 6.31 -21.84 -25.75
N HIS A 63 7.53 -21.45 -26.12
CA HIS A 63 8.53 -22.38 -26.64
C HIS A 63 9.62 -22.70 -25.60
N ILE A 64 9.52 -22.16 -24.39
CA ILE A 64 10.45 -22.47 -23.31
C ILE A 64 10.14 -23.86 -22.78
N ASN A 65 11.09 -24.77 -22.94
CA ASN A 65 10.97 -26.09 -22.34
C ASN A 65 11.36 -26.03 -20.85
N VAL A 66 10.38 -26.23 -19.96
CA VAL A 66 10.62 -26.32 -18.53
C VAL A 66 10.74 -27.79 -18.16
N PRO A 67 11.95 -28.31 -17.88
CA PRO A 67 12.14 -29.70 -17.50
C PRO A 67 11.49 -29.99 -16.15
N SER A 68 11.07 -31.24 -15.94
CA SER A 68 10.62 -31.70 -14.62
C SER A 68 11.79 -31.61 -13.63
N LEU A 69 11.49 -31.17 -12.41
CA LEU A 69 12.49 -31.10 -11.35
C LEU A 69 12.97 -32.50 -10.96
N THR A 70 14.26 -32.67 -10.77
CA THR A 70 14.83 -33.87 -10.18
C THR A 70 14.46 -33.97 -8.69
N THR A 71 14.58 -35.14 -8.10
CA THR A 71 14.36 -35.35 -6.66
C THR A 71 15.25 -34.44 -5.80
N GLU A 72 16.50 -34.25 -6.23
CA GLU A 72 17.45 -33.33 -5.57
C GLU A 72 16.97 -31.87 -5.66
N GLN A 73 16.54 -31.42 -6.82
CA GLN A 73 15.96 -30.07 -6.99
C GLN A 73 14.67 -29.89 -6.20
N GLN A 74 13.81 -30.91 -6.12
CA GLN A 74 12.60 -30.86 -5.29
C GLN A 74 12.92 -30.71 -3.81
N SER A 75 14.01 -31.32 -3.32
CA SER A 75 14.42 -31.21 -1.92
C SER A 75 14.92 -29.82 -1.52
N LEU A 76 15.18 -28.93 -2.49
CA LEU A 76 15.52 -27.52 -2.28
C LEU A 76 14.29 -26.61 -2.11
N ILE A 77 13.09 -27.13 -2.34
CA ILE A 77 11.85 -26.36 -2.18
C ILE A 77 11.37 -26.48 -0.74
N HIS A 78 11.38 -25.38 -0.04
CA HIS A 78 10.95 -25.31 1.36
C HIS A 78 9.79 -24.33 1.53
N SER A 79 8.92 -24.61 2.49
CA SER A 79 7.93 -23.63 2.95
C SER A 79 8.64 -22.50 3.72
N VAL A 80 8.00 -21.32 3.75
CA VAL A 80 8.48 -20.22 4.59
C VAL A 80 8.38 -20.64 6.06
N PRO A 81 9.46 -20.54 6.85
CA PRO A 81 9.45 -20.85 8.27
C PRO A 81 8.44 -19.99 9.05
N SER A 82 7.86 -20.54 10.13
CA SER A 82 6.87 -19.83 10.97
C SER A 82 7.47 -18.59 11.64
N GLU A 83 8.75 -18.65 11.98
CA GLU A 83 9.51 -17.57 12.62
C GLU A 83 9.48 -16.29 11.81
N VAL A 84 9.45 -16.40 10.50
CA VAL A 84 9.34 -15.25 9.58
C VAL A 84 8.02 -14.52 9.77
N ARG A 85 6.92 -15.26 9.89
CA ARG A 85 5.60 -14.70 10.16
C ARG A 85 5.54 -14.08 11.56
N GLU A 86 6.12 -14.75 12.54
CA GLU A 86 6.18 -14.27 13.92
C GLU A 86 6.98 -12.98 14.04
N ASP A 87 8.13 -12.87 13.37
CA ASP A 87 8.94 -11.65 13.31
C ASP A 87 8.18 -10.50 12.61
N TYR A 88 7.48 -10.79 11.54
CA TYR A 88 6.63 -9.80 10.87
C TYR A 88 5.53 -9.30 11.82
N PHE A 89 4.81 -10.19 12.49
CA PHE A 89 3.75 -9.82 13.44
C PHE A 89 4.31 -8.97 14.57
N LYS A 90 5.46 -9.35 15.13
CA LYS A 90 6.14 -8.57 16.16
C LYS A 90 6.49 -7.16 15.68
N ASN A 91 7.00 -7.00 14.47
CA ASN A 91 7.30 -5.69 13.91
C ASN A 91 6.05 -4.83 13.75
N VAL A 92 4.92 -5.40 13.34
CA VAL A 92 3.63 -4.69 13.27
C VAL A 92 3.13 -4.33 14.67
N GLN A 93 3.22 -5.26 15.63
CA GLN A 93 2.86 -4.99 17.04
C GLN A 93 3.71 -3.87 17.64
N ASP A 94 5.02 -3.85 17.37
CA ASP A 94 5.94 -2.80 17.83
C ASP A 94 5.66 -1.44 17.16
N LEU A 95 5.14 -1.43 15.93
CA LEU A 95 4.70 -0.22 15.26
C LEU A 95 3.42 0.33 15.87
N VAL A 96 2.43 -0.53 16.06
CA VAL A 96 1.08 -0.15 16.47
C VAL A 96 1.00 0.06 17.98
N GLY A 97 1.65 -0.80 18.75
CA GLY A 97 1.48 -0.86 20.20
C GLY A 97 0.06 -1.29 20.57
N THR A 98 -0.44 -0.78 21.69
CA THR A 98 -1.79 -1.13 22.17
C THR A 98 -2.85 -0.32 21.41
N ILE A 99 -3.87 -0.99 20.89
CA ILE A 99 -5.09 -0.33 20.42
C ILE A 99 -5.98 -0.07 21.63
N PRO A 100 -6.43 1.18 21.87
CA PRO A 100 -7.28 1.47 23.02
C PRO A 100 -8.64 0.80 22.88
N GLN A 101 -9.26 0.45 23.98
CA GLN A 101 -10.66 0.03 23.98
C GLN A 101 -11.54 1.20 23.52
N SER A 102 -12.42 0.95 22.58
CA SER A 102 -13.38 1.92 22.06
C SER A 102 -14.59 1.19 21.50
N ASP A 103 -15.64 1.94 21.19
CA ASP A 103 -16.83 1.40 20.52
C ASP A 103 -16.66 1.34 18.98
N LEU A 104 -15.47 1.61 18.47
CA LEU A 104 -15.17 1.56 17.05
C LEU A 104 -15.47 0.18 16.47
N LYS A 105 -16.35 0.13 15.48
CA LYS A 105 -16.65 -1.08 14.70
C LYS A 105 -16.08 -0.95 13.29
N VAL A 106 -15.41 -1.98 12.82
CA VAL A 106 -14.72 -1.99 11.54
C VAL A 106 -15.28 -3.07 10.62
N VAL A 107 -15.46 -2.73 9.35
CA VAL A 107 -15.67 -3.71 8.27
C VAL A 107 -14.39 -3.81 7.46
N PHE A 108 -13.92 -5.03 7.20
CA PHE A 108 -12.72 -5.28 6.43
C PHE A 108 -13.00 -6.15 5.21
N THR A 109 -12.41 -5.77 4.08
CA THR A 109 -12.38 -6.58 2.86
C THR A 109 -10.98 -6.70 2.29
N SER A 110 -10.62 -7.92 1.84
CA SER A 110 -9.38 -8.17 1.09
C SER A 110 -9.55 -8.08 -0.42
N LEU A 111 -10.76 -7.79 -0.92
CA LEU A 111 -11.10 -7.81 -2.35
C LEU A 111 -10.56 -9.07 -3.05
N HIS A 112 -10.84 -10.25 -2.46
CA HIS A 112 -10.35 -11.59 -2.88
C HIS A 112 -8.83 -11.78 -2.76
N GLY A 113 -8.16 -10.89 -2.02
CA GLY A 113 -6.71 -10.85 -1.90
C GLY A 113 -6.15 -11.62 -0.72
N THR A 114 -4.86 -11.45 -0.55
CA THR A 114 -3.98 -12.22 0.34
C THR A 114 -3.87 -11.66 1.76
N SER A 115 -4.49 -10.52 2.06
CA SER A 115 -4.49 -9.92 3.41
C SER A 115 -5.31 -10.71 4.44
N VAL A 116 -6.35 -11.42 4.03
CA VAL A 116 -6.99 -12.48 4.83
C VAL A 116 -6.22 -13.77 4.53
N PRO A 117 -5.59 -14.44 5.40
CA PRO A 117 -5.78 -14.65 6.83
C PRO A 117 -4.82 -13.86 7.75
N ILE A 118 -4.05 -12.91 7.25
CA ILE A 118 -3.01 -12.25 8.03
C ILE A 118 -3.59 -11.15 8.93
N VAL A 119 -4.41 -10.27 8.35
CA VAL A 119 -4.99 -9.11 9.07
C VAL A 119 -5.82 -9.52 10.29
N PRO A 120 -6.75 -10.50 10.21
CA PRO A 120 -7.51 -10.95 11.39
C PRO A 120 -6.63 -11.44 12.53
N ASP A 121 -5.57 -12.20 12.21
CA ASP A 121 -4.64 -12.73 13.22
C ASP A 121 -3.85 -11.59 13.89
N ILE A 122 -3.40 -10.59 13.11
CA ILE A 122 -2.73 -9.41 13.65
C ILE A 122 -3.67 -8.61 14.55
N LEU A 123 -4.89 -8.32 14.12
CA LEU A 123 -5.88 -7.58 14.92
C LEU A 123 -6.19 -8.30 16.22
N SER A 124 -6.38 -9.62 16.17
CA SER A 124 -6.60 -10.46 17.35
C SER A 124 -5.39 -10.41 18.29
N SER A 125 -4.16 -10.43 17.78
CA SER A 125 -2.94 -10.34 18.57
C SER A 125 -2.76 -8.96 19.25
N LEU A 126 -3.39 -7.92 18.71
CA LEU A 126 -3.48 -6.56 19.28
C LEU A 126 -4.70 -6.38 20.17
N ASN A 127 -5.45 -7.45 20.46
CA ASN A 127 -6.69 -7.46 21.25
C ASN A 127 -7.82 -6.61 20.64
N PHE A 128 -7.82 -6.40 19.33
CA PHE A 128 -8.92 -5.76 18.61
C PHE A 128 -9.78 -6.80 17.93
N ASN A 129 -11.04 -6.97 18.39
CA ASN A 129 -11.97 -7.98 17.89
C ASN A 129 -13.28 -7.39 17.37
N GLN A 130 -13.41 -6.06 17.32
CA GLN A 130 -14.60 -5.36 16.84
C GLN A 130 -14.55 -5.11 15.33
N PHE A 131 -14.31 -6.18 14.58
CA PHE A 131 -14.32 -6.13 13.13
C PHE A 131 -15.12 -7.29 12.52
N GLU A 132 -15.74 -7.01 11.37
CA GLU A 132 -16.44 -8.00 10.57
C GLU A 132 -15.83 -8.04 9.16
N LEU A 133 -15.74 -9.24 8.60
CA LEU A 133 -15.22 -9.47 7.26
C LEU A 133 -16.37 -9.47 6.24
N VAL A 134 -16.14 -8.89 5.07
CA VAL A 134 -17.02 -9.10 3.93
C VAL A 134 -16.79 -10.51 3.39
N ALA A 135 -17.50 -11.48 3.94
CA ALA A 135 -17.25 -12.91 3.75
C ALA A 135 -17.18 -13.35 2.27
N SER A 136 -18.01 -12.73 1.41
CA SER A 136 -18.02 -12.98 -0.04
C SER A 136 -16.75 -12.52 -0.76
N GLN A 137 -15.93 -11.69 -0.14
CA GLN A 137 -14.70 -11.11 -0.69
C GLN A 137 -13.42 -11.62 -0.01
N CYS A 138 -13.53 -12.57 0.93
CA CYS A 138 -12.39 -13.07 1.70
C CYS A 138 -11.71 -14.31 1.10
N GLY A 139 -12.40 -15.02 0.21
CA GLY A 139 -11.86 -16.17 -0.50
C GLY A 139 -11.23 -15.81 -1.83
N PRO A 140 -10.23 -16.59 -2.31
CA PRO A 140 -9.70 -16.39 -3.66
C PRO A 140 -10.79 -16.58 -4.72
N ASP A 141 -10.92 -15.61 -5.61
CA ASP A 141 -11.81 -15.66 -6.77
C ASP A 141 -11.10 -15.06 -7.98
N SER A 142 -10.73 -15.92 -8.93
CA SER A 142 -10.02 -15.52 -10.15
C SER A 142 -10.83 -14.62 -11.07
N ASP A 143 -12.16 -14.66 -10.94
CA ASP A 143 -13.07 -13.86 -11.74
C ASP A 143 -13.45 -12.52 -11.07
N PHE A 144 -13.08 -12.34 -9.79
CA PHE A 144 -13.49 -11.17 -8.99
C PHE A 144 -15.00 -10.93 -9.05
N SER A 145 -15.79 -12.02 -9.00
CA SER A 145 -17.23 -12.01 -9.31
C SER A 145 -18.06 -11.12 -8.38
N SER A 146 -17.56 -10.81 -7.19
CA SER A 146 -18.25 -9.98 -6.20
C SER A 146 -17.97 -8.48 -6.35
N VAL A 147 -17.01 -8.08 -7.18
CA VAL A 147 -16.60 -6.67 -7.35
C VAL A 147 -16.41 -6.31 -8.82
N ALA A 148 -16.73 -5.09 -9.20
CA ALA A 148 -16.44 -4.58 -10.53
C ALA A 148 -14.93 -4.28 -10.74
N SER A 149 -14.24 -3.97 -9.66
CA SER A 149 -12.80 -3.67 -9.63
C SER A 149 -12.25 -4.06 -8.27
N ALA A 150 -11.11 -4.75 -8.24
CA ALA A 150 -10.39 -5.08 -7.01
C ALA A 150 -9.42 -3.94 -6.57
N ASN A 151 -9.70 -2.71 -6.99
CA ASN A 151 -8.92 -1.54 -6.65
C ASN A 151 -9.59 -0.75 -5.52
N PRO A 152 -8.97 -0.58 -4.35
CA PRO A 152 -9.52 0.22 -3.25
C PRO A 152 -9.64 1.73 -3.56
N GLU A 153 -9.13 2.21 -4.69
CA GLU A 153 -9.39 3.56 -5.20
C GLU A 153 -10.80 3.69 -5.81
N ASP A 154 -11.39 2.58 -6.25
CA ASP A 154 -12.73 2.57 -6.82
C ASP A 154 -13.78 2.49 -5.70
N HIS A 155 -14.58 3.54 -5.53
CA HIS A 155 -15.64 3.57 -4.52
C HIS A 155 -16.58 2.36 -4.62
N LYS A 156 -16.78 1.79 -5.80
CA LYS A 156 -17.64 0.61 -6.01
C LYS A 156 -17.06 -0.66 -5.35
N ALA A 157 -15.77 -0.72 -5.10
CA ALA A 157 -15.14 -1.82 -4.37
C ALA A 157 -15.70 -1.95 -2.94
N PHE A 158 -16.19 -0.85 -2.37
CA PHE A 158 -16.75 -0.80 -1.02
C PHE A 158 -18.27 -1.04 -0.94
N ASN A 159 -18.97 -1.30 -2.03
CA ASN A 159 -20.44 -1.45 -2.00
C ASN A 159 -20.89 -2.49 -0.96
N GLN A 160 -20.31 -3.69 -0.96
CA GLN A 160 -20.68 -4.74 0.00
C GLN A 160 -20.22 -4.40 1.43
N SER A 161 -19.09 -3.71 1.57
CA SER A 161 -18.64 -3.22 2.87
C SER A 161 -19.61 -2.20 3.46
N ILE A 162 -20.17 -1.31 2.63
CA ILE A 162 -21.16 -0.31 3.03
C ILE A 162 -22.48 -0.98 3.41
N GLU A 163 -22.93 -1.98 2.63
CA GLU A 163 -24.14 -2.76 2.97
C GLU A 163 -23.98 -3.45 4.34
N LEU A 164 -22.83 -4.09 4.57
CA LEU A 164 -22.55 -4.72 5.85
C LEU A 164 -22.45 -3.70 6.98
N ALA A 165 -21.75 -2.58 6.76
CA ALA A 165 -21.61 -1.50 7.74
C ALA A 165 -22.96 -0.92 8.16
N ASN A 166 -23.87 -0.74 7.23
CA ASN A 166 -25.25 -0.27 7.52
C ASN A 166 -26.03 -1.29 8.36
N HIS A 167 -25.73 -2.58 8.23
CA HIS A 167 -26.41 -3.64 8.97
C HIS A 167 -25.93 -3.75 10.42
N ILE A 168 -24.63 -3.54 10.65
CA ILE A 168 -24.02 -3.71 11.98
C ILE A 168 -23.67 -2.39 12.68
N ASP A 169 -23.98 -1.25 12.08
CA ASP A 169 -23.58 0.09 12.51
C ASP A 169 -22.06 0.22 12.67
N ALA A 170 -21.31 -0.14 11.62
CA ALA A 170 -19.88 0.05 11.62
C ALA A 170 -19.49 1.48 11.26
N ASP A 171 -18.39 1.95 11.82
CA ASP A 171 -17.90 3.32 11.69
C ASP A 171 -16.83 3.44 10.60
N LEU A 172 -15.97 2.43 10.46
CA LEU A 172 -14.82 2.44 9.56
C LEU A 172 -14.81 1.20 8.66
N LEU A 173 -14.63 1.41 7.37
CA LEU A 173 -14.52 0.36 6.38
C LEU A 173 -13.11 0.43 5.78
N ILE A 174 -12.42 -0.69 5.75
CA ILE A 174 -11.05 -0.80 5.23
C ILE A 174 -11.02 -1.87 4.14
N GLY A 175 -10.42 -1.53 3.01
CA GLY A 175 -10.20 -2.47 1.91
C GLY A 175 -8.74 -2.49 1.49
N THR A 176 -8.21 -3.68 1.22
CA THR A 176 -6.88 -3.85 0.61
C THR A 176 -7.01 -4.43 -0.78
N ASP A 177 -6.08 -4.09 -1.67
CA ASP A 177 -6.01 -4.73 -2.97
C ASP A 177 -5.52 -6.20 -2.88
N PRO A 178 -5.58 -6.99 -3.96
CA PRO A 178 -5.31 -8.43 -3.90
C PRO A 178 -3.92 -8.82 -3.42
N ASP A 179 -2.88 -8.05 -3.70
CA ASP A 179 -1.52 -8.31 -3.19
C ASP A 179 -1.20 -7.56 -1.90
N ALA A 180 -2.20 -6.88 -1.32
CA ALA A 180 -2.15 -6.24 -0.01
C ALA A 180 -1.07 -5.15 0.14
N ASP A 181 -0.75 -4.46 -0.96
CA ASP A 181 0.19 -3.34 -0.93
C ASP A 181 -0.51 -1.97 -0.92
N ARG A 182 -1.84 -1.93 -1.18
CA ARG A 182 -2.67 -0.73 -1.13
C ARG A 182 -3.78 -0.86 -0.11
N LEU A 183 -4.18 0.29 0.45
CA LEU A 183 -5.24 0.37 1.44
C LEU A 183 -6.16 1.57 1.13
N GLY A 184 -7.45 1.30 1.03
CA GLY A 184 -8.49 2.32 0.99
C GLY A 184 -9.30 2.34 2.27
N ILE A 185 -9.82 3.49 2.63
CA ILE A 185 -10.72 3.66 3.77
C ILE A 185 -11.98 4.43 3.38
N VAL A 186 -13.05 4.06 4.06
CA VAL A 186 -14.33 4.75 4.02
C VAL A 186 -14.82 4.90 5.45
N GLU A 187 -15.28 6.06 5.83
CA GLU A 187 -15.81 6.33 7.17
C GLU A 187 -17.30 6.59 7.10
N ARG A 188 -18.03 6.16 8.12
CA ARG A 188 -19.48 6.34 8.23
C ARG A 188 -19.80 7.03 9.56
N ASP A 189 -20.56 8.11 9.50
CA ASP A 189 -21.02 8.79 10.72
C ASP A 189 -22.27 8.14 11.33
N ALA A 190 -22.70 8.65 12.47
CA ALA A 190 -23.86 8.14 13.21
C ALA A 190 -25.19 8.34 12.41
N GLU A 191 -25.25 9.31 11.52
CA GLU A 191 -26.39 9.59 10.64
C GLU A 191 -26.39 8.68 9.41
N GLY A 192 -25.32 7.91 9.18
CA GLY A 192 -25.15 7.01 8.05
C GLY A 192 -24.56 7.68 6.81
N ASN A 193 -24.03 8.89 6.91
CA ASN A 193 -23.31 9.53 5.81
C ASN A 193 -21.97 8.86 5.58
N ILE A 194 -21.57 8.72 4.31
CA ILE A 194 -20.38 8.01 3.89
C ILE A 194 -19.32 9.01 3.40
N TYR A 195 -18.12 8.88 3.92
CA TYR A 195 -16.97 9.71 3.57
C TYR A 195 -15.87 8.84 2.95
N TYR A 196 -15.53 9.12 1.70
CA TYR A 196 -14.42 8.48 0.99
C TYR A 196 -13.17 9.34 1.10
N TYR A 197 -12.03 8.70 1.29
CA TYR A 197 -10.74 9.37 1.36
C TYR A 197 -9.88 8.97 0.16
N ASN A 198 -9.28 9.94 -0.51
CA ASN A 198 -8.29 9.65 -1.54
C ASN A 198 -6.91 9.37 -0.92
N GLY A 199 -5.98 8.86 -1.73
CA GLY A 199 -4.65 8.47 -1.24
C GLY A 199 -3.86 9.61 -0.62
N ASN A 200 -4.01 10.85 -1.09
CA ASN A 200 -3.38 12.02 -0.49
C ASN A 200 -3.95 12.36 0.89
N GLN A 201 -5.26 12.23 1.06
CA GLN A 201 -5.93 12.46 2.34
C GLN A 201 -5.54 11.38 3.36
N ILE A 202 -5.55 10.10 2.95
CA ILE A 202 -5.08 8.98 3.80
C ILE A 202 -3.60 9.19 4.16
N GLY A 203 -2.77 9.57 3.18
CA GLY A 203 -1.36 9.87 3.39
C GLY A 203 -1.14 11.00 4.40
N ALA A 204 -1.92 12.06 4.33
CA ALA A 204 -1.85 13.18 5.28
C ALA A 204 -2.29 12.76 6.69
N LEU A 205 -3.39 12.00 6.82
CA LEU A 205 -3.86 11.46 8.10
C LEU A 205 -2.81 10.55 8.75
N LEU A 206 -2.28 9.59 8.00
CA LEU A 206 -1.24 8.67 8.48
C LEU A 206 0.05 9.42 8.84
N LEU A 207 0.49 10.37 8.03
CA LEU A 207 1.66 11.18 8.34
C LEU A 207 1.45 11.97 9.63
N ASN A 208 0.29 12.62 9.80
CA ASN A 208 -0.04 13.36 11.02
C ASN A 208 0.04 12.46 12.25
N TYR A 209 -0.52 11.27 12.15
CA TYR A 209 -0.45 10.28 13.22
C TYR A 209 0.98 9.82 13.51
N ARG A 210 1.77 9.55 12.47
CA ARG A 210 3.19 9.17 12.60
C ARG A 210 4.03 10.29 13.19
N ILE A 211 3.74 11.54 12.87
CA ILE A 211 4.41 12.71 13.48
C ILE A 211 4.16 12.72 15.00
N LYS A 212 2.92 12.51 15.44
CA LYS A 212 2.56 12.41 16.86
C LYS A 212 3.29 11.23 17.55
N GLN A 213 3.26 10.04 16.93
CA GLN A 213 3.92 8.85 17.49
C GLN A 213 5.46 8.94 17.57
N THR A 214 6.06 9.75 16.73
CA THR A 214 7.53 9.91 16.63
C THR A 214 8.02 11.23 17.20
N GLU A 215 7.21 11.86 18.03
CA GLU A 215 7.60 13.08 18.71
C GLU A 215 8.87 12.83 19.56
N GLY A 216 9.82 13.77 19.47
CA GLY A 216 11.12 13.65 20.14
C GLY A 216 12.20 12.88 19.36
N LEU A 217 11.87 12.16 18.30
CA LEU A 217 12.90 11.60 17.41
C LEU A 217 13.58 12.71 16.59
N PRO A 218 14.92 12.78 16.58
CA PRO A 218 15.64 13.74 15.75
C PRO A 218 15.60 13.35 14.27
N ASN A 219 15.86 14.30 13.39
CA ASN A 219 16.07 14.06 11.96
C ASN A 219 15.02 13.16 11.30
N ARG A 220 13.75 13.38 11.66
CA ARG A 220 12.62 12.66 11.06
C ARG A 220 12.54 12.97 9.58
N ILE A 221 12.28 11.95 8.75
CA ILE A 221 12.14 12.10 7.30
C ILE A 221 10.98 11.28 6.77
N MET A 222 10.26 11.85 5.79
CA MET A 222 9.24 11.16 5.00
C MET A 222 9.57 11.24 3.51
N PHE A 223 9.03 10.29 2.75
CA PHE A 223 9.16 10.24 1.29
C PHE A 223 7.80 10.19 0.63
N GLN A 224 7.65 10.87 -0.51
CA GLN A 224 6.45 10.76 -1.34
C GLN A 224 6.81 10.77 -2.83
N SER A 225 5.89 10.29 -3.69
CA SER A 225 6.04 10.44 -5.13
C SER A 225 5.87 11.90 -5.55
N ILE A 226 6.52 12.31 -6.64
CA ILE A 226 6.41 13.69 -7.17
C ILE A 226 4.99 14.04 -7.65
N VAL A 227 4.14 13.04 -7.87
CA VAL A 227 2.74 13.21 -8.29
C VAL A 227 1.77 13.20 -7.10
N SER A 228 2.28 12.93 -5.89
CA SER A 228 1.48 13.05 -4.67
C SER A 228 1.16 14.53 -4.38
N GLY A 229 0.00 14.76 -3.75
CA GLY A 229 -0.49 16.09 -3.44
C GLY A 229 0.36 16.87 -2.43
N GLY A 230 0.12 18.17 -2.39
CA GLY A 230 0.89 19.11 -1.55
C GLY A 230 0.59 19.05 -0.05
N LEU A 231 -0.52 18.41 0.37
CA LEU A 231 -0.97 18.43 1.77
C LEU A 231 0.03 17.78 2.72
N ALA A 232 0.47 16.54 2.43
CA ALA A 232 1.41 15.82 3.29
C ALA A 232 2.79 16.50 3.35
N LYS A 233 3.27 17.00 2.21
CA LYS A 233 4.50 17.80 2.13
C LYS A 233 4.44 19.06 3.02
N SER A 234 3.34 19.81 2.94
CA SER A 234 3.15 21.02 3.75
C SER A 234 3.00 20.69 5.24
N LEU A 235 2.34 19.56 5.57
CA LEU A 235 2.25 19.05 6.93
C LEU A 235 3.63 18.67 7.49
N ALA A 236 4.47 17.99 6.71
CA ALA A 236 5.84 17.68 7.09
C ALA A 236 6.65 18.96 7.38
N GLN A 237 6.56 19.97 6.52
CA GLN A 237 7.21 21.26 6.71
C GLN A 237 6.75 21.96 8.00
N TYR A 238 5.45 21.99 8.25
CA TYR A 238 4.87 22.62 9.44
C TYR A 238 5.39 21.99 10.74
N HIS A 239 5.61 20.67 10.75
CA HIS A 239 6.10 19.93 11.91
C HIS A 239 7.63 19.71 11.93
N ASN A 240 8.39 20.41 11.07
CA ASN A 240 9.84 20.26 10.95
C ASN A 240 10.29 18.80 10.69
N VAL A 241 9.54 18.09 9.87
CA VAL A 241 9.90 16.79 9.33
C VAL A 241 10.54 16.99 7.97
N ASN A 242 11.74 16.45 7.77
CA ASN A 242 12.37 16.45 6.46
C ASN A 242 11.51 15.66 5.48
N PHE A 243 11.49 16.07 4.22
CA PHE A 243 10.81 15.33 3.18
C PHE A 243 11.64 15.29 1.89
N LYS A 244 11.41 14.26 1.10
CA LYS A 244 11.97 14.17 -0.25
C LYS A 244 10.91 13.61 -1.20
N GLU A 245 10.82 14.22 -2.37
CA GLU A 245 9.98 13.75 -3.47
C GLU A 245 10.83 12.89 -4.41
N VAL A 246 10.26 11.76 -4.82
CA VAL A 246 10.91 10.79 -5.70
C VAL A 246 10.04 10.51 -6.91
N LEU A 247 10.58 9.87 -7.94
CA LEU A 247 9.80 9.43 -9.09
C LEU A 247 8.71 8.45 -8.68
N THR A 248 7.65 8.34 -9.49
CA THR A 248 6.57 7.39 -9.28
C THR A 248 7.08 5.96 -9.32
N GLY A 249 6.67 5.18 -8.32
CA GLY A 249 7.06 3.79 -8.11
C GLY A 249 7.79 3.62 -6.77
N PHE A 250 7.24 2.78 -5.90
CA PHE A 250 7.72 2.63 -4.52
C PHE A 250 9.18 2.19 -4.42
N LYS A 251 9.72 1.56 -5.46
CA LYS A 251 11.16 1.24 -5.56
C LYS A 251 12.08 2.45 -5.37
N TYR A 252 11.61 3.66 -5.73
CA TYR A 252 12.39 4.89 -5.51
C TYR A 252 12.34 5.33 -4.05
N ILE A 253 11.20 5.16 -3.37
CA ILE A 253 11.10 5.34 -1.92
C ILE A 253 12.00 4.31 -1.20
N ALA A 254 11.94 3.05 -1.60
CA ALA A 254 12.79 2.00 -1.03
C ALA A 254 14.30 2.29 -1.22
N ALA A 255 14.68 2.84 -2.37
CA ALA A 255 16.05 3.26 -2.63
C ALA A 255 16.51 4.39 -1.69
N GLU A 256 15.65 5.37 -1.41
CA GLU A 256 15.96 6.43 -0.44
C GLU A 256 16.08 5.89 0.98
N ILE A 257 15.19 4.97 1.38
CA ILE A 257 15.28 4.30 2.69
C ILE A 257 16.62 3.56 2.84
N ARG A 258 17.11 2.91 1.77
CA ARG A 258 18.43 2.23 1.77
C ARG A 258 19.59 3.19 2.01
N HIS A 259 19.49 4.43 1.51
CA HIS A 259 20.55 5.42 1.57
C HIS A 259 20.45 6.36 2.79
N LEU A 260 19.50 6.10 3.71
CA LEU A 260 19.41 6.87 4.94
C LEU A 260 20.68 6.74 5.77
N SER A 261 21.16 7.86 6.29
CA SER A 261 22.24 7.84 7.30
C SER A 261 21.68 7.28 8.63
N PRO A 262 22.55 6.70 9.47
CA PRO A 262 22.14 6.19 10.79
C PRO A 262 21.48 7.22 11.71
N GLU A 263 21.67 8.51 11.42
CA GLU A 263 21.09 9.63 12.18
C GLU A 263 19.67 10.00 11.72
N GLN A 264 19.26 9.55 10.53
CA GLN A 264 17.97 9.86 9.96
C GLN A 264 16.94 8.81 10.37
N ASN A 265 15.77 9.29 10.77
CA ASN A 265 14.66 8.45 11.20
C ASN A 265 13.53 8.50 10.18
N PHE A 266 13.40 7.44 9.39
CA PHE A 266 12.25 7.25 8.51
C PHE A 266 10.98 7.13 9.36
N ILE A 267 9.99 7.96 9.07
CA ILE A 267 8.71 7.90 9.77
C ILE A 267 7.54 7.50 8.89
N PHE A 268 7.60 7.82 7.58
CA PHE A 268 6.51 7.52 6.66
C PHE A 268 6.95 7.64 5.18
N GLY A 269 6.36 6.81 4.33
CA GLY A 269 6.48 6.92 2.88
C GLY A 269 5.18 6.57 2.20
N TYR A 270 4.81 7.28 1.11
CA TYR A 270 3.57 6.99 0.41
C TYR A 270 3.55 7.43 -1.06
N GLU A 271 2.62 6.82 -1.78
CA GLU A 271 2.18 7.22 -3.11
C GLU A 271 0.67 7.53 -3.07
N GLU A 272 0.23 8.53 -3.82
CA GLU A 272 -1.17 8.95 -3.91
C GLU A 272 -2.10 7.83 -4.39
N SER A 273 -1.54 6.81 -5.03
CA SER A 273 -2.23 5.60 -5.48
C SER A 273 -2.45 4.57 -4.34
N TYR A 274 -2.72 5.06 -3.12
CA TYR A 274 -3.11 4.26 -1.95
C TYR A 274 -2.03 3.32 -1.40
N GLY A 275 -0.77 3.52 -1.77
CA GLY A 275 0.38 2.75 -1.29
C GLY A 275 1.11 3.45 -0.15
N PHE A 276 1.22 2.81 1.02
CA PHE A 276 1.76 3.40 2.24
C PHE A 276 2.78 2.49 2.91
N LEU A 277 3.75 3.09 3.61
CA LEU A 277 4.71 2.41 4.47
C LEU A 277 4.96 3.27 5.72
N ALA A 278 4.68 2.72 6.90
CA ALA A 278 4.86 3.43 8.17
C ALA A 278 6.19 3.08 8.86
N ARG A 279 6.74 1.88 8.62
CA ARG A 279 8.00 1.43 9.20
C ARG A 279 8.77 0.56 8.22
N PRO A 280 10.10 0.75 8.06
CA PRO A 280 10.86 0.19 6.95
C PRO A 280 11.43 -1.21 7.22
N PHE A 281 10.73 -2.05 8.01
CA PHE A 281 11.10 -3.46 8.18
C PHE A 281 10.78 -4.30 6.93
N VAL A 282 9.94 -3.78 6.03
CA VAL A 282 9.78 -4.23 4.64
C VAL A 282 10.19 -3.10 3.70
N ARG A 283 10.46 -3.41 2.44
CA ARG A 283 11.01 -2.46 1.46
C ARG A 283 10.05 -2.19 0.29
N ASP A 284 8.77 -2.38 0.52
CA ASP A 284 7.69 -2.02 -0.40
C ASP A 284 6.50 -1.47 0.39
N LYS A 285 5.47 -0.99 -0.30
CA LYS A 285 4.18 -0.65 0.29
C LYS A 285 3.63 -1.85 1.05
N ASP A 286 3.00 -1.59 2.18
CA ASP A 286 2.51 -2.66 3.04
C ASP A 286 1.21 -2.26 3.73
N ALA A 287 0.08 -2.61 3.12
CA ALA A 287 -1.22 -2.33 3.69
C ALA A 287 -1.47 -3.09 5.00
N ILE A 288 -0.82 -4.25 5.20
CA ILE A 288 -1.03 -5.07 6.39
C ILE A 288 -0.54 -4.38 7.67
N GLN A 289 0.56 -3.61 7.60
CA GLN A 289 0.99 -2.79 8.74
C GLN A 289 0.11 -1.55 8.93
N ILE A 290 -0.49 -1.04 7.86
CA ILE A 290 -1.31 0.17 7.90
C ILE A 290 -2.72 -0.08 8.47
N VAL A 291 -3.32 -1.24 8.18
CA VAL A 291 -4.66 -1.59 8.70
C VAL A 291 -4.76 -1.41 10.22
N PRO A 292 -3.95 -2.08 11.06
CA PRO A 292 -4.05 -1.91 12.51
C PRO A 292 -3.62 -0.52 12.99
N LEU A 293 -2.71 0.15 12.28
CA LEU A 293 -2.31 1.52 12.58
C LEU A 293 -3.47 2.49 12.38
N MET A 294 -4.21 2.36 11.28
CA MET A 294 -5.39 3.17 10.97
C MET A 294 -6.53 2.88 11.97
N ILE A 295 -6.76 1.62 12.32
CA ILE A 295 -7.75 1.23 13.33
C ILE A 295 -7.42 1.86 14.68
N LYS A 296 -6.15 1.81 15.10
CA LYS A 296 -5.72 2.46 16.35
C LYS A 296 -6.00 3.96 16.31
N TYR A 297 -5.64 4.62 15.21
CA TYR A 297 -5.89 6.05 15.06
C TYR A 297 -7.38 6.39 15.16
N ALA A 298 -8.21 5.66 14.43
CA ALA A 298 -9.66 5.86 14.47
C ALA A 298 -10.24 5.54 15.86
N ALA A 299 -9.72 4.52 16.58
CA ALA A 299 -10.16 4.19 17.93
C ALA A 299 -9.81 5.29 18.95
N GLU A 300 -8.64 5.90 18.82
CA GLU A 300 -8.24 7.05 19.65
C GLU A 300 -9.17 8.24 19.40
N LEU A 301 -9.46 8.57 18.13
CA LEU A 301 -10.38 9.65 17.77
C LEU A 301 -11.82 9.36 18.23
N LYS A 302 -12.29 8.12 18.09
CA LYS A 302 -13.62 7.71 18.56
C LYS A 302 -13.79 7.94 20.06
N ASN A 303 -12.76 7.67 20.86
CA ASN A 303 -12.77 7.95 22.29
C ASN A 303 -12.78 9.45 22.64
N GLU A 304 -12.40 10.30 21.68
CA GLU A 304 -12.48 11.76 21.76
C GLU A 304 -13.79 12.31 21.14
N GLU A 305 -14.72 11.44 20.80
CA GLU A 305 -15.97 11.78 20.06
C GLU A 305 -15.67 12.47 18.71
N ARG A 306 -14.59 12.06 18.04
CA ARG A 306 -14.11 12.59 16.77
C ARG A 306 -14.01 11.50 15.70
N MET A 307 -13.94 11.94 14.46
CA MET A 307 -13.77 11.12 13.28
C MET A 307 -12.45 11.46 12.54
N LEU A 308 -12.01 10.60 11.64
CA LEU A 308 -10.90 10.91 10.73
C LEU A 308 -11.18 12.14 9.87
N LYS A 309 -12.45 12.36 9.51
CA LYS A 309 -12.91 13.57 8.82
C LYS A 309 -12.58 14.84 9.61
N ASP A 310 -12.89 14.85 10.91
CA ASP A 310 -12.63 16.03 11.76
C ASP A 310 -11.12 16.31 11.87
N GLU A 311 -10.33 15.26 11.97
CA GLU A 311 -8.86 15.38 11.98
C GLU A 311 -8.32 15.91 10.65
N LEU A 312 -8.86 15.46 9.52
CA LEU A 312 -8.50 15.97 8.20
C LEU A 312 -8.88 17.46 8.03
N GLU A 313 -10.04 17.85 8.55
CA GLU A 313 -10.48 19.26 8.59
C GLU A 313 -9.53 20.12 9.43
N ASP A 314 -9.08 19.62 10.58
CA ASP A 314 -8.10 20.31 11.42
C ASP A 314 -6.74 20.44 10.73
N ILE A 315 -6.25 19.39 10.07
CA ILE A 315 -5.04 19.43 9.26
C ILE A 315 -5.18 20.50 8.17
N THR A 316 -6.27 20.49 7.42
CA THR A 316 -6.47 21.45 6.32
C THR A 316 -6.64 22.88 6.82
N ARG A 317 -7.27 23.07 7.98
CA ARG A 317 -7.40 24.40 8.61
C ARG A 317 -6.05 24.99 9.01
N ASN A 318 -5.14 24.15 9.50
CA ASN A 318 -3.83 24.59 9.98
C ASN A 318 -2.79 24.72 8.86
N ILE A 319 -2.87 23.86 7.85
CA ILE A 319 -1.85 23.75 6.79
C ILE A 319 -2.28 24.47 5.52
N GLY A 320 -3.56 24.42 5.18
CA GLY A 320 -4.13 24.96 3.95
C GLY A 320 -4.99 23.92 3.22
N ASN A 321 -5.86 24.41 2.36
CA ASN A 321 -6.76 23.56 1.57
C ASN A 321 -6.08 23.16 0.26
N PHE A 322 -5.93 21.85 0.06
CA PHE A 322 -5.37 21.24 -1.15
C PHE A 322 -6.46 20.42 -1.84
N ASN A 323 -6.73 20.76 -3.10
CA ASN A 323 -7.68 20.03 -3.93
C ASN A 323 -6.94 19.35 -5.07
N ASP A 324 -6.80 18.04 -4.94
CA ASP A 324 -6.20 17.21 -5.98
C ASP A 324 -7.30 16.63 -6.87
N LYS A 325 -7.10 16.63 -8.18
CA LYS A 325 -8.01 16.02 -9.13
C LYS A 325 -7.25 15.11 -10.09
N LEU A 326 -7.67 13.85 -10.12
CA LEU A 326 -7.13 12.86 -11.05
C LEU A 326 -7.95 12.88 -12.36
N PHE A 327 -7.25 13.00 -13.49
CA PHE A 327 -7.80 12.77 -14.81
C PHE A 327 -7.19 11.48 -15.37
N SER A 328 -8.01 10.48 -15.59
CA SER A 328 -7.57 9.20 -16.15
C SER A 328 -8.14 9.00 -17.55
N HIS A 329 -7.27 8.58 -18.47
CA HIS A 329 -7.64 8.24 -19.83
C HIS A 329 -7.11 6.85 -20.16
N THR A 330 -7.98 5.97 -20.62
CA THR A 330 -7.62 4.61 -21.02
C THR A 330 -7.57 4.53 -22.55
N PHE A 331 -6.50 3.95 -23.07
CA PHE A 331 -6.34 3.64 -24.48
C PHE A 331 -6.04 2.15 -24.63
N GLU A 332 -6.87 1.45 -25.39
CA GLU A 332 -6.80 0.00 -25.50
C GLU A 332 -5.83 -0.47 -26.62
N GLY A 333 -5.29 -1.69 -26.41
CA GLY A 333 -4.48 -2.41 -27.39
C GLY A 333 -3.12 -1.79 -27.71
N THR A 334 -2.45 -2.34 -28.69
CA THR A 334 -1.09 -1.91 -29.11
C THR A 334 -1.07 -0.48 -29.65
N GLN A 335 -2.14 -0.05 -30.32
CA GLN A 335 -2.28 1.32 -30.80
C GLN A 335 -2.46 2.31 -29.65
N GLY A 336 -3.15 1.89 -28.58
CA GLY A 336 -3.29 2.67 -27.34
C GLY A 336 -1.94 2.90 -26.69
N LYS A 337 -1.12 1.86 -26.56
CA LYS A 337 0.25 1.96 -26.04
C LYS A 337 1.09 2.97 -26.84
N ALA A 338 1.10 2.84 -28.17
CA ALA A 338 1.84 3.77 -29.03
C ALA A 338 1.35 5.22 -28.88
N LYS A 339 0.03 5.43 -28.69
CA LYS A 339 -0.54 6.76 -28.45
C LYS A 339 -0.05 7.35 -27.14
N ILE A 340 -0.01 6.56 -26.06
CA ILE A 340 0.53 7.01 -24.74
C ILE A 340 2.00 7.39 -24.89
N GLU A 341 2.81 6.54 -25.53
CA GLU A 341 4.23 6.79 -25.76
C GLU A 341 4.47 8.09 -26.55
N ASN A 342 3.68 8.33 -27.59
CA ASN A 342 3.74 9.56 -28.38
C ASN A 342 3.37 10.80 -27.55
N ILE A 343 2.27 10.75 -26.76
CA ILE A 343 1.87 11.83 -25.88
C ILE A 343 2.99 12.16 -24.89
N MET A 344 3.56 11.13 -24.23
CA MET A 344 4.64 11.32 -23.27
C MET A 344 5.92 11.88 -23.92
N THR A 345 6.22 11.45 -25.14
CA THR A 345 7.37 11.98 -25.89
C THR A 345 7.16 13.44 -26.25
N GLN A 346 5.96 13.81 -26.70
CA GLN A 346 5.62 15.19 -27.03
C GLN A 346 5.74 16.10 -25.78
N PHE A 347 5.20 15.70 -24.63
CA PHE A 347 5.34 16.46 -23.41
C PHE A 347 6.79 16.61 -22.92
N ARG A 348 7.65 15.64 -23.20
CA ARG A 348 9.08 15.75 -22.87
C ARG A 348 9.85 16.70 -23.81
N SER A 349 9.50 16.72 -25.10
CA SER A 349 10.16 17.55 -26.10
C SER A 349 9.62 18.99 -26.15
N GLU A 350 8.33 19.14 -25.92
CA GLU A 350 7.59 20.39 -26.02
C GLU A 350 6.76 20.61 -24.75
N THR A 351 7.44 20.78 -23.60
CA THR A 351 6.76 21.03 -22.33
C THR A 351 5.96 22.34 -22.43
N PRO A 352 4.62 22.30 -22.24
CA PRO A 352 3.82 23.52 -22.29
C PRO A 352 4.29 24.51 -21.21
N SER A 353 4.46 25.76 -21.57
CA SER A 353 4.80 26.85 -20.62
C SER A 353 3.61 27.24 -19.76
N GLU A 354 2.39 26.97 -20.25
CA GLU A 354 1.13 27.23 -19.54
C GLU A 354 0.17 26.06 -19.75
N MET A 355 -0.47 25.61 -18.68
CA MET A 355 -1.62 24.72 -18.75
C MET A 355 -2.86 25.55 -18.45
N CYS A 356 -3.72 25.72 -19.45
CA CYS A 356 -5.05 26.28 -19.22
C CYS A 356 -5.91 25.26 -18.45
N GLY A 357 -6.24 25.58 -17.20
CA GLY A 357 -7.21 24.88 -16.37
C GLY A 357 -8.58 25.48 -16.49
#